data_6fa57d17bef418f9b6c73d156a90d221
#
_entry.id   6fa57d17bef418f9b6c73d156a90d221
#
_cell.length_a   1.000
_cell.length_b   1.000
_cell.length_c   1.000
_cell.angle_alpha   90.00
_cell.angle_beta   90.00
_cell.angle_gamma   90.00
#
_symmetry.space_group_name_H-M   'P 1'
#
loop_
_entity.id
_entity.type
_entity.pdbx_description
1 polymer ?
#
loop_
_entity_poly.entity_id
_entity_poly.type
_entity_poly.pdbx_seq_one_letter_code
_entity_poly.pdbx_strand_id
1 'polypeptide(L)'
;EKTKQSAKELDAHVAEIIKWHFSPETGSPFWLDWAEKQNWNPLDEVTNFDDICEKFPNFQDEWLRDLPNEVWVPKPYRGKPFNIFETGGTTGMPKQRIGWDDFRIDYTAFSETLSDDHFPRDDYWMMVGPTGPRRLRLAIEHLANERGCSCYFVDLDPRWVKRLIASKQFDQARAYMDHAVDQALTILKHRKVSALFTTPKLLEALAERKDLVKAGIKGVFCGGTTMDKQYARFLVEEVCEGGKIGFVPTYGNTLMGLARHHPFGPENDYSIAYYAPQPRAVLRVINPNSNQTVEYDTWGRVELTTLTKEFFMPRFLERDEALRKKPWSEAPWD
;
A
#
# COMPACT_ATOMS: atom_id res chain seq x y z
N GLU A 1 -27.57 4.32 -4.37
CA GLU A 1 -27.44 3.76 -5.75
C GLU A 1 -25.98 3.42 -6.07
N LYS A 2 -25.01 4.30 -5.77
CA LYS A 2 -23.56 4.06 -5.94
C LYS A 2 -23.08 2.84 -5.14
N THR A 3 -23.43 2.74 -3.87
CA THR A 3 -23.02 1.62 -3.00
C THR A 3 -23.53 0.27 -3.53
N LYS A 4 -24.77 0.22 -4.02
CA LYS A 4 -25.31 -0.99 -4.64
C LYS A 4 -24.61 -1.37 -5.94
N GLN A 5 -24.20 -0.38 -6.72
CA GLN A 5 -23.44 -0.62 -7.94
C GLN A 5 -22.04 -1.14 -7.63
N SER A 6 -21.36 -0.52 -6.68
CA SER A 6 -20.03 -0.95 -6.23
C SER A 6 -20.04 -2.36 -5.64
N ALA A 7 -21.08 -2.74 -4.88
CA ALA A 7 -21.21 -4.10 -4.36
C ALA A 7 -21.38 -5.11 -5.50
N LYS A 8 -22.21 -4.80 -6.53
CA LYS A 8 -22.33 -5.69 -7.70
C LYS A 8 -21.03 -5.83 -8.49
N GLU A 9 -20.28 -4.75 -8.62
CA GLU A 9 -18.98 -4.76 -9.29
C GLU A 9 -17.98 -5.61 -8.52
N LEU A 10 -17.97 -5.49 -7.18
CA LEU A 10 -17.14 -6.33 -6.32
C LEU A 10 -17.52 -7.81 -6.46
N ASP A 11 -18.79 -8.16 -6.40
CA ASP A 11 -19.26 -9.53 -6.50
C ASP A 11 -18.94 -10.14 -7.87
N ALA A 12 -19.14 -9.40 -8.95
CA ALA A 12 -18.76 -9.82 -10.29
C ALA A 12 -17.24 -10.07 -10.41
N HIS A 13 -16.45 -9.19 -9.80
CA HIS A 13 -15.00 -9.34 -9.76
C HIS A 13 -14.58 -10.54 -8.91
N VAL A 14 -15.20 -10.77 -7.76
CA VAL A 14 -14.97 -11.96 -6.93
C VAL A 14 -15.21 -13.23 -7.73
N ALA A 15 -16.34 -13.34 -8.42
CA ALA A 15 -16.65 -14.50 -9.26
C ALA A 15 -15.57 -14.74 -10.35
N GLU A 16 -15.07 -13.66 -10.98
CA GLU A 16 -13.98 -13.76 -11.97
C GLU A 16 -12.68 -14.26 -11.31
N ILE A 17 -12.29 -13.72 -10.17
CA ILE A 17 -11.04 -14.07 -9.47
C ILE A 17 -11.09 -15.48 -8.91
N ILE A 18 -12.21 -15.91 -8.35
CA ILE A 18 -12.42 -17.30 -7.91
C ILE A 18 -12.29 -18.27 -9.09
N LYS A 19 -12.99 -17.97 -10.21
CA LYS A 19 -12.85 -18.78 -11.42
C LYS A 19 -11.39 -18.85 -11.90
N TRP A 20 -10.68 -17.73 -11.88
CA TRP A 20 -9.28 -17.68 -12.30
C TRP A 20 -8.36 -18.53 -11.43
N HIS A 21 -8.46 -18.44 -10.10
CA HIS A 21 -7.53 -19.11 -9.19
C HIS A 21 -7.85 -20.58 -8.92
N PHE A 22 -9.09 -21.00 -9.15
CA PHE A 22 -9.55 -22.36 -8.86
C PHE A 22 -9.87 -23.21 -10.10
N SER A 23 -9.85 -22.63 -11.32
CA SER A 23 -9.96 -23.43 -12.55
C SER A 23 -8.66 -24.18 -12.83
N PRO A 24 -8.76 -25.45 -13.26
CA PRO A 24 -7.59 -26.27 -13.64
C PRO A 24 -6.71 -25.63 -14.71
N GLU A 25 -7.27 -24.78 -15.58
CA GLU A 25 -6.57 -24.12 -16.69
C GLU A 25 -5.74 -22.91 -16.26
N THR A 26 -6.15 -22.21 -15.20
CA THR A 26 -5.55 -20.92 -14.82
C THR A 26 -5.00 -20.89 -13.41
N GLY A 27 -5.50 -21.71 -12.50
CA GLY A 27 -5.16 -21.69 -11.09
C GLY A 27 -3.67 -21.89 -10.79
N SER A 28 -3.23 -21.34 -9.67
CA SER A 28 -1.89 -21.62 -9.15
C SER A 28 -1.83 -22.99 -8.48
N PRO A 29 -0.66 -23.64 -8.41
CA PRO A 29 -0.51 -24.91 -7.71
C PRO A 29 -1.06 -24.90 -6.29
N PHE A 30 -0.78 -23.84 -5.53
CA PHE A 30 -1.25 -23.71 -4.15
C PHE A 30 -2.78 -23.74 -4.05
N TRP A 31 -3.48 -22.93 -4.84
CA TRP A 31 -4.94 -22.83 -4.71
C TRP A 31 -5.66 -24.05 -5.25
N LEU A 32 -5.12 -24.72 -6.26
CA LEU A 32 -5.67 -25.99 -6.77
C LEU A 32 -5.51 -27.11 -5.72
N ASP A 33 -4.32 -27.26 -5.15
CA ASP A 33 -4.05 -28.26 -4.10
C ASP A 33 -4.83 -27.96 -2.80
N TRP A 34 -5.00 -26.67 -2.46
CA TRP A 34 -5.82 -26.25 -1.33
C TRP A 34 -7.29 -26.63 -1.52
N ALA A 35 -7.86 -26.38 -2.72
CA ALA A 35 -9.26 -26.70 -3.01
C ALA A 35 -9.54 -28.21 -2.95
N GLU A 36 -8.63 -29.05 -3.44
CA GLU A 36 -8.76 -30.51 -3.37
C GLU A 36 -8.87 -31.04 -1.93
N LYS A 37 -8.37 -30.31 -0.95
CA LYS A 37 -8.41 -30.66 0.47
C LYS A 37 -9.65 -30.19 1.19
N GLN A 38 -10.51 -29.39 0.53
CA GLN A 38 -11.74 -28.92 1.10
C GLN A 38 -12.87 -29.95 0.88
N ASN A 39 -13.90 -29.87 1.71
CA ASN A 39 -15.14 -30.63 1.55
C ASN A 39 -16.20 -29.90 0.71
N TRP A 40 -15.80 -28.81 0.05
CA TRP A 40 -16.61 -27.94 -0.78
C TRP A 40 -15.79 -27.41 -1.96
N ASN A 41 -16.46 -26.97 -3.02
CA ASN A 41 -15.80 -26.49 -4.24
C ASN A 41 -15.92 -24.95 -4.36
N PRO A 42 -14.79 -24.22 -4.35
CA PRO A 42 -14.83 -22.78 -4.51
C PRO A 42 -15.53 -22.29 -5.78
N LEU A 43 -15.44 -23.03 -6.89
CA LEU A 43 -16.09 -22.67 -8.15
C LEU A 43 -17.62 -22.70 -8.11
N ASP A 44 -18.18 -23.55 -7.24
CA ASP A 44 -19.64 -23.72 -7.14
C ASP A 44 -20.25 -22.87 -6.02
N GLU A 45 -19.46 -22.54 -5.00
CA GLU A 45 -20.00 -22.02 -3.75
C GLU A 45 -19.54 -20.59 -3.39
N VAL A 46 -18.66 -19.98 -4.19
CA VAL A 46 -18.20 -18.60 -3.96
C VAL A 46 -18.56 -17.74 -5.15
N THR A 47 -19.56 -16.90 -4.98
CA THR A 47 -20.14 -16.05 -6.03
C THR A 47 -20.05 -14.56 -5.72
N ASN A 48 -19.81 -14.20 -4.48
CA ASN A 48 -19.77 -12.84 -3.97
C ASN A 48 -18.74 -12.69 -2.84
N PHE A 49 -18.55 -11.48 -2.34
CA PHE A 49 -17.55 -11.20 -1.30
C PHE A 49 -17.91 -11.78 0.07
N ASP A 50 -19.20 -11.84 0.40
CA ASP A 50 -19.66 -12.42 1.66
C ASP A 50 -19.33 -13.92 1.72
N ASP A 51 -19.45 -14.65 0.62
CA ASP A 51 -19.04 -16.06 0.53
C ASP A 51 -17.55 -16.24 0.86
N ILE A 52 -16.68 -15.30 0.42
CA ILE A 52 -15.25 -15.33 0.82
C ILE A 52 -15.13 -15.20 2.33
N CYS A 53 -15.85 -14.26 2.93
CA CYS A 53 -15.80 -14.02 4.37
C CYS A 53 -16.30 -15.20 5.20
N GLU A 54 -17.28 -15.95 4.70
CA GLU A 54 -17.88 -17.08 5.40
C GLU A 54 -17.10 -18.39 5.21
N LYS A 55 -16.61 -18.65 4.00
CA LYS A 55 -16.08 -19.95 3.62
C LYS A 55 -14.55 -20.08 3.72
N PHE A 56 -13.82 -18.99 3.45
CA PHE A 56 -12.36 -19.06 3.55
C PHE A 56 -11.90 -18.83 5.01
N PRO A 57 -10.94 -19.62 5.50
CA PRO A 57 -10.25 -19.31 6.75
C PRO A 57 -9.38 -18.07 6.58
N ASN A 58 -8.90 -17.49 7.68
CA ASN A 58 -7.88 -16.46 7.61
C ASN A 58 -6.62 -17.01 6.93
N PHE A 59 -6.10 -16.26 5.97
CA PHE A 59 -4.87 -16.58 5.24
C PHE A 59 -3.69 -16.66 6.21
N GLN A 60 -2.90 -17.71 6.14
CA GLN A 60 -1.80 -17.96 7.06
C GLN A 60 -0.53 -17.23 6.64
N ASP A 61 0.06 -16.53 7.57
CA ASP A 61 1.30 -15.74 7.41
C ASP A 61 2.48 -16.62 6.93
N GLU A 62 2.53 -17.84 7.46
CA GLU A 62 3.57 -18.83 7.23
C GLU A 62 3.64 -19.28 5.78
N TRP A 63 2.51 -19.33 5.09
CA TRP A 63 2.47 -19.74 3.69
C TRP A 63 3.33 -18.88 2.79
N LEU A 64 3.41 -17.56 3.10
CA LEU A 64 4.23 -16.60 2.34
C LEU A 64 5.71 -16.59 2.76
N ARG A 65 6.08 -17.34 3.78
CA ARG A 65 7.47 -17.46 4.26
C ARG A 65 8.06 -18.82 3.92
N ASP A 66 7.26 -19.86 4.11
CA ASP A 66 7.75 -21.25 4.15
C ASP A 66 7.56 -21.98 2.82
N LEU A 67 6.62 -21.53 1.99
CA LEU A 67 6.37 -22.16 0.69
C LEU A 67 7.21 -21.50 -0.41
N PRO A 68 7.67 -22.27 -1.40
CA PRO A 68 8.40 -21.73 -2.54
C PRO A 68 7.51 -20.82 -3.40
N ASN A 69 8.11 -19.79 -3.99
CA ASN A 69 7.38 -18.78 -4.76
C ASN A 69 6.60 -19.38 -5.96
N GLU A 70 7.08 -20.47 -6.53
CA GLU A 70 6.52 -21.12 -7.70
C GLU A 70 5.12 -21.69 -7.45
N VAL A 71 4.76 -22.02 -6.21
CA VAL A 71 3.43 -22.53 -5.88
C VAL A 71 2.34 -21.47 -6.04
N TRP A 72 2.71 -20.19 -6.00
CA TRP A 72 1.81 -19.06 -6.17
C TRP A 72 1.58 -18.65 -7.62
N VAL A 73 2.39 -19.17 -8.57
CA VAL A 73 2.35 -18.76 -9.98
C VAL A 73 1.12 -19.36 -10.68
N PRO A 74 0.14 -18.54 -11.10
CA PRO A 74 -0.97 -19.00 -11.92
C PRO A 74 -0.47 -19.58 -13.26
N LYS A 75 -1.13 -20.60 -13.78
CA LYS A 75 -0.68 -21.32 -14.99
C LYS A 75 -0.37 -20.42 -16.19
N PRO A 76 -1.15 -19.36 -16.50
CA PRO A 76 -0.85 -18.46 -17.62
C PRO A 76 0.41 -17.61 -17.46
N TYR A 77 0.96 -17.54 -16.25
CA TYR A 77 2.21 -16.83 -15.96
C TYR A 77 3.43 -17.76 -15.89
N ARG A 78 3.26 -19.06 -16.03
CA ARG A 78 4.39 -20.02 -16.01
C ARG A 78 5.41 -19.71 -17.09
N GLY A 79 6.68 -19.80 -16.73
CA GLY A 79 7.80 -19.48 -17.63
C GLY A 79 8.07 -17.99 -17.83
N LYS A 80 7.26 -17.11 -17.25
CA LYS A 80 7.53 -15.66 -17.24
C LYS A 80 8.30 -15.31 -15.97
N PRO A 81 9.37 -14.51 -16.04
CA PRO A 81 10.03 -13.99 -14.85
C PRO A 81 9.05 -13.13 -14.05
N PHE A 82 9.12 -13.20 -12.74
CA PHE A 82 8.29 -12.41 -11.82
C PHE A 82 9.16 -11.59 -10.87
N ASN A 83 8.58 -10.52 -10.35
CA ASN A 83 9.18 -9.78 -9.25
C ASN A 83 8.88 -10.48 -7.93
N ILE A 84 9.85 -10.50 -7.02
CA ILE A 84 9.67 -10.96 -5.64
C ILE A 84 9.64 -9.73 -4.75
N PHE A 85 8.51 -9.51 -4.11
CA PHE A 85 8.30 -8.40 -3.19
C PHE A 85 8.31 -8.91 -1.75
N GLU A 86 9.08 -8.27 -0.90
CA GLU A 86 9.22 -8.69 0.50
C GLU A 86 8.64 -7.66 1.46
N THR A 87 8.09 -8.15 2.57
CA THR A 87 7.70 -7.30 3.71
C THR A 87 8.91 -6.94 4.57
N GLY A 88 8.68 -6.17 5.64
CA GLY A 88 9.75 -5.67 6.50
C GLY A 88 10.67 -6.69 7.16
N GLY A 89 10.25 -7.96 7.30
CA GLY A 89 11.09 -9.03 7.85
C GLY A 89 11.55 -8.82 9.30
N THR A 90 10.69 -8.24 10.15
CA THR A 90 11.04 -7.92 11.55
C THR A 90 11.08 -9.13 12.47
N THR A 91 10.47 -10.25 12.08
CA THR A 91 10.30 -11.46 12.91
C THR A 91 10.84 -12.73 12.25
N GLY A 92 11.88 -12.60 11.40
CA GLY A 92 12.47 -13.74 10.69
C GLY A 92 12.40 -13.58 9.17
N MET A 93 12.20 -14.68 8.44
CA MET A 93 12.05 -14.65 6.98
C MET A 93 10.92 -13.69 6.59
N PRO A 94 11.17 -12.72 5.69
CA PRO A 94 10.11 -11.83 5.21
C PRO A 94 9.02 -12.62 4.50
N LYS A 95 7.77 -12.17 4.62
CA LYS A 95 6.72 -12.65 3.72
C LYS A 95 7.07 -12.22 2.30
N GLN A 96 6.92 -13.12 1.34
CA GLN A 96 7.18 -12.86 -0.06
C GLN A 96 5.88 -12.90 -0.86
N ARG A 97 5.66 -11.88 -1.68
CA ARG A 97 4.61 -11.85 -2.69
C ARG A 97 5.28 -11.76 -4.05
N ILE A 98 4.88 -12.63 -4.94
CA ILE A 98 5.25 -12.52 -6.35
C ILE A 98 4.29 -11.58 -7.08
N GLY A 99 4.72 -11.01 -8.19
CA GLY A 99 3.85 -10.19 -9.04
C GLY A 99 4.54 -9.75 -10.33
N TRP A 100 3.72 -9.30 -11.28
CA TRP A 100 4.14 -8.81 -12.61
C TRP A 100 3.74 -7.35 -12.79
N ASP A 101 2.46 -7.08 -12.95
CA ASP A 101 1.93 -5.78 -13.34
C ASP A 101 0.91 -5.17 -12.37
N ASP A 102 0.47 -5.90 -11.33
CA ASP A 102 -0.52 -5.42 -10.36
C ASP A 102 -0.16 -4.04 -9.79
N PHE A 103 1.10 -3.84 -9.44
CA PHE A 103 1.54 -2.55 -8.89
C PHE A 103 1.41 -1.41 -9.92
N ARG A 104 1.56 -1.69 -11.21
CA ARG A 104 1.37 -0.70 -12.28
C ARG A 104 -0.08 -0.29 -12.39
N ILE A 105 -0.99 -1.27 -12.42
CA ILE A 105 -2.43 -1.02 -12.48
C ILE A 105 -2.87 -0.16 -11.30
N ASP A 106 -2.44 -0.52 -10.08
CA ASP A 106 -2.79 0.20 -8.86
C ASP A 106 -2.28 1.65 -8.89
N TYR A 107 -1.06 1.87 -9.33
CA TYR A 107 -0.44 3.19 -9.35
C TYR A 107 -0.82 4.04 -10.56
N THR A 108 -1.17 3.45 -11.69
CA THR A 108 -1.81 4.18 -12.79
C THR A 108 -3.16 4.74 -12.33
N ALA A 109 -4.00 3.92 -11.70
CA ALA A 109 -5.26 4.39 -11.12
C ALA A 109 -5.08 5.44 -10.01
N PHE A 110 -4.00 5.34 -9.23
CA PHE A 110 -3.66 6.34 -8.23
C PHE A 110 -3.19 7.67 -8.87
N SER A 111 -2.45 7.62 -9.97
CA SER A 111 -2.02 8.81 -10.72
C SER A 111 -3.19 9.72 -11.11
N GLU A 112 -4.34 9.13 -11.45
CA GLU A 112 -5.55 9.88 -11.83
C GLU A 112 -6.14 10.71 -10.67
N THR A 113 -5.81 10.36 -9.43
CA THR A 113 -6.29 11.09 -8.24
C THR A 113 -5.36 12.23 -7.80
N LEU A 114 -4.18 12.33 -8.39
CA LEU A 114 -3.20 13.36 -8.05
C LEU A 114 -3.46 14.63 -8.86
N SER A 115 -3.56 15.76 -8.16
CA SER A 115 -3.66 17.08 -8.80
C SER A 115 -2.42 17.39 -9.62
N ASP A 116 -2.58 17.88 -10.84
CA ASP A 116 -1.46 18.33 -11.68
C ASP A 116 -0.79 19.61 -11.13
N ASP A 117 -1.48 20.40 -10.31
CA ASP A 117 -0.91 21.58 -9.65
C ASP A 117 0.18 21.19 -8.64
N HIS A 118 -0.08 20.13 -7.87
CA HIS A 118 0.85 19.65 -6.84
C HIS A 118 1.76 18.54 -7.35
N PHE A 119 1.33 17.77 -8.31
CA PHE A 119 2.12 16.69 -8.92
C PHE A 119 2.20 16.92 -10.44
N PRO A 120 2.95 17.94 -10.89
CA PRO A 120 2.99 18.31 -12.30
C PRO A 120 3.50 17.18 -13.18
N ARG A 121 3.06 17.22 -14.45
CA ARG A 121 3.55 16.31 -15.50
C ARG A 121 4.86 16.83 -16.08
N ASP A 122 5.60 15.93 -16.73
CA ASP A 122 6.83 16.24 -17.47
C ASP A 122 7.90 16.96 -16.61
N ASP A 123 8.07 16.51 -15.36
CA ASP A 123 9.01 17.07 -14.41
C ASP A 123 9.87 15.98 -13.74
N TYR A 124 10.48 16.25 -12.60
CA TYR A 124 11.30 15.30 -11.85
C TYR A 124 10.71 15.02 -10.48
N TRP A 125 10.72 13.75 -10.14
CA TRP A 125 10.37 13.24 -8.81
C TRP A 125 11.63 12.82 -8.06
N MET A 126 11.51 12.70 -6.76
CA MET A 126 12.52 12.06 -5.91
C MET A 126 11.85 11.14 -4.90
N MET A 127 12.38 9.93 -4.79
CA MET A 127 12.05 9.00 -3.73
C MET A 127 13.17 8.96 -2.70
N VAL A 128 12.86 9.21 -1.44
CA VAL A 128 13.76 9.02 -0.29
C VAL A 128 13.15 7.97 0.61
N GLY A 129 13.66 6.75 0.55
CA GLY A 129 13.08 5.62 1.27
C GLY A 129 13.55 4.26 0.76
N PRO A 130 12.86 3.16 1.13
CA PRO A 130 13.33 1.82 0.82
C PRO A 130 13.20 1.50 -0.68
N THR A 131 14.33 1.35 -1.36
CA THR A 131 14.42 0.97 -2.77
C THR A 131 14.75 -0.51 -3.00
N GLY A 132 15.01 -1.27 -1.92
CA GLY A 132 15.38 -2.69 -1.95
C GLY A 132 14.26 -3.65 -2.39
N PRO A 133 14.18 -4.89 -1.88
CA PRO A 133 13.29 -5.96 -2.37
C PRO A 133 11.81 -5.72 -2.01
N ARG A 134 11.32 -4.52 -2.25
CA ARG A 134 9.96 -4.07 -2.02
C ARG A 134 9.38 -3.50 -3.30
N ARG A 135 8.09 -3.72 -3.51
CA ARG A 135 7.39 -3.20 -4.69
C ARG A 135 7.40 -1.67 -4.78
N LEU A 136 7.68 -0.98 -3.67
CA LEU A 136 7.53 0.46 -3.57
C LEU A 136 8.41 1.23 -4.57
N ARG A 137 9.69 0.85 -4.73
CA ARG A 137 10.55 1.50 -5.73
C ARG A 137 9.97 1.41 -7.14
N LEU A 138 9.58 0.20 -7.57
CA LEU A 138 9.02 0.00 -8.90
C LEU A 138 7.69 0.75 -9.08
N ALA A 139 6.89 0.81 -8.03
CA ALA A 139 5.62 1.51 -8.03
C ALA A 139 5.79 3.02 -8.13
N ILE A 140 6.73 3.62 -7.41
CA ILE A 140 7.00 5.06 -7.47
C ILE A 140 7.63 5.44 -8.81
N GLU A 141 8.55 4.62 -9.33
CA GLU A 141 9.13 4.82 -10.66
C GLU A 141 8.05 4.79 -11.75
N HIS A 142 7.16 3.80 -11.67
CA HIS A 142 6.02 3.70 -12.58
C HIS A 142 5.08 4.91 -12.47
N LEU A 143 4.73 5.32 -11.24
CA LEU A 143 3.87 6.49 -11.01
C LEU A 143 4.47 7.77 -11.61
N ALA A 144 5.76 8.00 -11.41
CA ALA A 144 6.44 9.14 -12.02
C ALA A 144 6.38 9.05 -13.56
N ASN A 145 6.68 7.89 -14.14
CA ASN A 145 6.67 7.68 -15.59
C ASN A 145 5.28 7.86 -16.21
N GLU A 146 4.19 7.40 -15.53
CA GLU A 146 2.80 7.64 -15.95
C GLU A 146 2.46 9.13 -16.08
N ARG A 147 3.17 9.96 -15.35
CA ARG A 147 3.04 11.42 -15.39
C ARG A 147 4.06 12.11 -16.28
N GLY A 148 4.77 11.36 -17.12
CA GLY A 148 5.84 11.88 -17.98
C GLY A 148 7.09 12.30 -17.21
N CYS A 149 7.23 11.92 -15.95
CA CYS A 149 8.30 12.34 -15.07
C CYS A 149 9.41 11.28 -14.95
N SER A 150 10.62 11.73 -14.64
CA SER A 150 11.74 10.87 -14.22
C SER A 150 11.93 10.98 -12.70
N CYS A 151 12.42 9.92 -12.07
CA CYS A 151 12.56 9.86 -10.61
C CYS A 151 14.01 9.65 -10.18
N TYR A 152 14.48 10.47 -9.23
CA TYR A 152 15.72 10.24 -8.48
C TYR A 152 15.42 9.32 -7.29
N PHE A 153 16.37 8.45 -6.95
CA PHE A 153 16.22 7.52 -5.83
C PHE A 153 17.34 7.71 -4.82
N VAL A 154 16.95 7.90 -3.56
CA VAL A 154 17.84 7.87 -2.39
C VAL A 154 17.41 6.70 -1.54
N ASP A 155 18.29 5.71 -1.38
CA ASP A 155 17.98 4.50 -0.63
C ASP A 155 18.14 4.70 0.88
N LEU A 156 17.21 4.10 1.62
CA LEU A 156 17.31 3.92 3.07
C LEU A 156 16.79 2.53 3.40
N ASP A 157 17.65 1.67 3.95
CA ASP A 157 17.25 0.35 4.40
C ASP A 157 16.61 0.41 5.81
N PRO A 158 15.30 0.29 5.94
CA PRO A 158 14.63 0.31 7.23
C PRO A 158 14.92 -0.95 8.08
N ARG A 159 15.42 -2.04 7.48
CA ARG A 159 15.85 -3.23 8.23
C ARG A 159 17.12 -2.91 9.02
N TRP A 160 18.04 -2.18 8.39
CA TRP A 160 19.24 -1.73 9.05
C TRP A 160 18.93 -0.74 10.18
N VAL A 161 18.09 0.26 9.92
CA VAL A 161 17.64 1.20 10.97
C VAL A 161 17.03 0.47 12.17
N LYS A 162 16.12 -0.48 11.91
CA LYS A 162 15.49 -1.28 12.97
C LYS A 162 16.50 -2.12 13.76
N ARG A 163 17.51 -2.69 13.09
CA ARG A 163 18.58 -3.43 13.73
C ARG A 163 19.42 -2.54 14.64
N LEU A 164 19.78 -1.36 14.18
CA LEU A 164 20.52 -0.38 14.98
C LEU A 164 19.73 0.05 16.22
N ILE A 165 18.44 0.34 16.06
CA ILE A 165 17.55 0.69 17.18
C ILE A 165 17.42 -0.47 18.17
N ALA A 166 17.21 -1.69 17.71
CA ALA A 166 17.11 -2.89 18.56
C ALA A 166 18.40 -3.14 19.34
N SER A 167 19.55 -2.81 18.75
CA SER A 167 20.88 -2.88 19.38
C SER A 167 21.25 -1.63 20.20
N LYS A 168 20.31 -0.69 20.39
CA LYS A 168 20.49 0.59 21.10
C LYS A 168 21.59 1.48 20.50
N GLN A 169 21.90 1.33 19.23
CA GLN A 169 22.89 2.14 18.49
C GLN A 169 22.22 3.36 17.87
N PHE A 170 21.60 4.20 18.68
CA PHE A 170 20.77 5.32 18.23
C PHE A 170 21.56 6.37 17.44
N ASP A 171 22.80 6.64 17.81
CA ASP A 171 23.65 7.60 17.10
C ASP A 171 23.98 7.12 15.69
N GLN A 172 24.22 5.83 15.51
CA GLN A 172 24.45 5.25 14.19
C GLN A 172 23.18 5.24 13.35
N ALA A 173 22.02 4.95 13.96
CA ALA A 173 20.75 5.03 13.26
C ALA A 173 20.46 6.47 12.78
N ARG A 174 20.75 7.47 13.63
CA ARG A 174 20.64 8.88 13.26
C ARG A 174 21.60 9.24 12.12
N ALA A 175 22.90 8.89 12.26
CA ALA A 175 23.90 9.17 11.24
C ALA A 175 23.53 8.55 9.87
N TYR A 176 22.95 7.36 9.85
CA TYR A 176 22.49 6.74 8.63
C TYR A 176 21.28 7.48 8.00
N MET A 177 20.33 7.90 8.83
CA MET A 177 19.22 8.73 8.35
C MET A 177 19.69 10.09 7.83
N ASP A 178 20.61 10.76 8.55
CA ASP A 178 21.23 12.02 8.13
C ASP A 178 21.96 11.87 6.79
N HIS A 179 22.65 10.76 6.56
CA HIS A 179 23.30 10.47 5.29
C HIS A 179 22.28 10.38 4.12
N ALA A 180 21.12 9.75 4.32
CA ALA A 180 20.08 9.72 3.30
C ALA A 180 19.51 11.14 3.05
N VAL A 181 19.30 11.93 4.10
CA VAL A 181 18.87 13.33 3.99
C VAL A 181 19.92 14.17 3.24
N ASP A 182 21.21 14.01 3.52
CA ASP A 182 22.31 14.72 2.83
C ASP A 182 22.31 14.44 1.32
N GLN A 183 22.11 13.18 0.93
CA GLN A 183 22.00 12.82 -0.49
C GLN A 183 20.79 13.52 -1.15
N ALA A 184 19.64 13.50 -0.50
CA ALA A 184 18.45 14.18 -1.01
C ALA A 184 18.65 15.69 -1.14
N LEU A 185 19.26 16.34 -0.12
CA LEU A 185 19.60 17.75 -0.16
C LEU A 185 20.60 18.10 -1.26
N THR A 186 21.54 17.21 -1.54
CA THR A 186 22.49 17.37 -2.64
C THR A 186 21.76 17.36 -3.98
N ILE A 187 20.80 16.45 -4.17
CA ILE A 187 19.98 16.44 -5.39
C ILE A 187 19.18 17.74 -5.48
N LEU A 188 18.48 18.15 -4.43
CA LEU A 188 17.69 19.39 -4.41
C LEU A 188 18.51 20.66 -4.62
N LYS A 189 19.80 20.64 -4.32
CA LYS A 189 20.70 21.76 -4.58
C LYS A 189 21.05 21.91 -6.05
N HIS A 190 21.14 20.82 -6.78
CA HIS A 190 21.68 20.79 -8.13
C HIS A 190 20.66 20.44 -9.21
N ARG A 191 19.48 19.98 -8.83
CA ARG A 191 18.43 19.49 -9.76
C ARG A 191 17.07 20.06 -9.36
N LYS A 192 16.24 20.27 -10.37
CA LYS A 192 14.83 20.57 -10.15
C LYS A 192 14.12 19.27 -9.75
N VAL A 193 13.31 19.33 -8.70
CA VAL A 193 12.43 18.25 -8.25
C VAL A 193 11.13 18.90 -7.83
N SER A 194 10.00 18.43 -8.35
CA SER A 194 8.69 18.98 -8.05
C SER A 194 7.85 18.10 -7.13
N ALA A 195 8.11 16.80 -7.12
CA ALA A 195 7.36 15.88 -6.28
C ALA A 195 8.30 14.93 -5.51
N LEU A 196 7.92 14.65 -4.27
CA LEU A 196 8.71 13.84 -3.34
C LEU A 196 7.87 12.70 -2.81
N PHE A 197 8.39 11.46 -2.92
CA PHE A 197 7.93 10.35 -2.10
C PHE A 197 8.89 10.14 -0.93
N THR A 198 8.35 10.07 0.29
CA THR A 198 9.16 9.81 1.48
C THR A 198 8.31 9.29 2.65
N THR A 199 8.94 9.06 3.79
CA THR A 199 8.23 8.82 5.05
C THR A 199 8.03 10.14 5.82
N PRO A 200 7.04 10.23 6.72
CA PRO A 200 6.83 11.45 7.50
C PRO A 200 8.06 11.96 8.24
N LYS A 201 8.83 11.06 8.84
CA LYS A 201 10.06 11.43 9.58
C LYS A 201 11.18 11.95 8.70
N LEU A 202 11.35 11.39 7.51
CA LEU A 202 12.33 11.90 6.55
C LEU A 202 11.88 13.23 5.94
N LEU A 203 10.56 13.43 5.75
CA LEU A 203 10.00 14.70 5.31
C LEU A 203 10.30 15.81 6.33
N GLU A 204 10.04 15.55 7.61
CA GLU A 204 10.36 16.43 8.72
C GLU A 204 11.86 16.80 8.72
N ALA A 205 12.74 15.80 8.67
CA ALA A 205 14.19 15.99 8.65
C ALA A 205 14.70 16.79 7.42
N LEU A 206 14.06 16.63 6.27
CA LEU A 206 14.34 17.43 5.08
C LEU A 206 13.90 18.89 5.27
N ALA A 207 12.69 19.10 5.80
CA ALA A 207 12.11 20.44 6.02
C ALA A 207 12.87 21.25 7.09
N GLU A 208 13.39 20.61 8.13
CA GLU A 208 14.25 21.26 9.12
C GLU A 208 15.53 21.86 8.51
N ARG A 209 16.00 21.29 7.40
CA ARG A 209 17.29 21.67 6.79
C ARG A 209 17.15 22.41 5.46
N LYS A 210 15.95 22.45 4.88
CA LYS A 210 15.69 23.05 3.59
C LYS A 210 14.25 23.57 3.49
N ASP A 211 14.09 24.81 3.08
CA ASP A 211 12.81 25.34 2.66
C ASP A 211 12.37 24.61 1.37
N LEU A 212 11.41 23.69 1.50
CA LEU A 212 10.98 22.81 0.43
C LEU A 212 10.19 23.56 -0.66
N VAL A 213 9.44 24.60 -0.29
CA VAL A 213 8.73 25.45 -1.25
C VAL A 213 9.73 26.19 -2.13
N LYS A 214 10.74 26.83 -1.54
CA LYS A 214 11.82 27.48 -2.30
C LYS A 214 12.69 26.51 -3.08
N ALA A 215 12.78 25.25 -2.64
CA ALA A 215 13.46 24.20 -3.38
C ALA A 215 12.68 23.76 -4.63
N GLY A 216 11.42 24.15 -4.76
CA GLY A 216 10.57 23.84 -5.92
C GLY A 216 9.66 22.61 -5.73
N ILE A 217 9.61 22.03 -4.52
CA ILE A 217 8.69 20.95 -4.21
C ILE A 217 7.26 21.48 -4.22
N LYS A 218 6.39 20.83 -4.96
CA LYS A 218 4.96 21.16 -5.10
C LYS A 218 4.05 20.10 -4.48
N GLY A 219 4.52 18.85 -4.43
CA GLY A 219 3.74 17.75 -3.87
C GLY A 219 4.60 16.75 -3.12
N VAL A 220 4.03 16.22 -2.04
CA VAL A 220 4.62 15.15 -1.24
C VAL A 220 3.63 14.01 -1.12
N PHE A 221 4.07 12.85 -1.53
CA PHE A 221 3.40 11.58 -1.36
C PHE A 221 4.08 10.82 -0.22
N CYS A 222 3.34 10.48 0.82
CA CYS A 222 3.91 10.03 2.08
C CYS A 222 3.26 8.74 2.58
N GLY A 223 4.08 7.79 3.02
CA GLY A 223 3.59 6.52 3.55
C GLY A 223 4.60 5.81 4.45
N GLY A 224 4.21 4.65 4.96
CA GLY A 224 5.12 3.72 5.66
C GLY A 224 5.19 3.87 7.18
N THR A 225 4.50 4.84 7.79
CA THR A 225 4.37 4.97 9.25
C THR A 225 2.99 5.49 9.62
N THR A 226 2.55 5.13 10.82
CA THR A 226 1.31 5.68 11.41
C THR A 226 1.42 7.19 11.56
N MET A 227 0.38 7.89 11.17
CA MET A 227 0.20 9.33 11.41
C MET A 227 -1.07 9.54 12.21
N ASP A 228 -0.93 10.10 13.41
CA ASP A 228 -2.09 10.62 14.11
C ASP A 228 -2.49 12.00 13.55
N LYS A 229 -3.66 12.47 13.94
CA LYS A 229 -4.21 13.73 13.46
C LYS A 229 -3.36 14.95 13.81
N GLN A 230 -2.67 14.95 14.95
CA GLN A 230 -1.80 16.07 15.36
C GLN A 230 -0.55 16.14 14.49
N TYR A 231 0.03 14.98 14.21
CA TYR A 231 1.18 14.90 13.33
C TYR A 231 0.81 15.20 11.86
N ALA A 232 -0.34 14.74 11.40
CA ALA A 232 -0.86 15.09 10.08
C ALA A 232 -1.08 16.62 9.95
N ARG A 233 -1.67 17.24 10.98
CA ARG A 233 -1.83 18.69 11.04
C ARG A 233 -0.48 19.41 10.95
N PHE A 234 0.50 19.01 11.76
CA PHE A 234 1.84 19.60 11.73
C PHE A 234 2.47 19.49 10.34
N LEU A 235 2.39 18.33 9.70
CA LEU A 235 2.94 18.13 8.35
C LEU A 235 2.26 19.04 7.32
N VAL A 236 0.95 19.16 7.38
CA VAL A 236 0.20 20.01 6.43
C VAL A 236 0.41 21.49 6.68
N GLU A 237 0.25 21.93 7.92
CA GLU A 237 0.26 23.37 8.26
C GLU A 237 1.68 23.95 8.27
N GLU A 238 2.64 23.24 8.88
CA GLU A 238 3.99 23.75 9.08
C GLU A 238 4.96 23.28 7.98
N VAL A 239 5.05 21.97 7.73
CA VAL A 239 6.03 21.42 6.79
C VAL A 239 5.62 21.69 5.33
N CYS A 240 4.34 21.56 5.02
CA CYS A 240 3.78 21.83 3.69
C CYS A 240 3.21 23.24 3.56
N GLU A 241 3.50 24.13 4.52
CA GLU A 241 3.14 25.56 4.53
C GLU A 241 1.67 25.83 4.21
N GLY A 242 0.77 25.13 4.90
CA GLY A 242 -0.67 25.33 4.78
C GLY A 242 -1.23 24.96 3.40
N GLY A 243 -0.63 23.98 2.74
CA GLY A 243 -1.08 23.48 1.44
C GLY A 243 -0.37 24.09 0.23
N LYS A 244 0.68 24.91 0.41
CA LYS A 244 1.55 25.31 -0.70
C LYS A 244 2.21 24.11 -1.35
N ILE A 245 2.52 23.07 -0.55
CA ILE A 245 2.90 21.74 -1.01
C ILE A 245 1.70 20.82 -0.79
N GLY A 246 1.23 20.16 -1.86
CA GLY A 246 0.17 19.16 -1.74
C GLY A 246 0.66 17.96 -0.93
N PHE A 247 -0.09 17.57 0.10
CA PHE A 247 0.26 16.44 0.97
C PHE A 247 -0.71 15.28 0.76
N VAL A 248 -0.18 14.14 0.31
CA VAL A 248 -0.95 12.94 0.00
C VAL A 248 -0.47 11.77 0.85
N PRO A 249 -1.11 11.53 2.00
CA PRO A 249 -0.82 10.34 2.81
C PRO A 249 -1.40 9.08 2.17
N THR A 250 -0.72 7.95 2.37
CA THR A 250 -1.19 6.65 1.90
C THR A 250 -1.00 5.59 2.97
N TYR A 251 -1.89 4.64 2.97
CA TYR A 251 -1.76 3.40 3.73
C TYR A 251 -1.55 2.24 2.77
N GLY A 252 -0.61 1.38 3.08
CA GLY A 252 -0.37 0.22 2.23
C GLY A 252 0.81 -0.61 2.66
N ASN A 253 0.89 -1.78 2.07
CA ASN A 253 1.96 -2.72 2.29
C ASN A 253 2.24 -3.54 1.02
N THR A 254 3.23 -4.41 1.11
CA THR A 254 3.63 -5.28 -0.01
C THR A 254 2.49 -6.22 -0.46
N LEU A 255 1.61 -6.63 0.45
CA LEU A 255 0.57 -7.64 0.16
C LEU A 255 -0.66 -7.04 -0.52
N MET A 256 -1.08 -5.86 -0.10
CA MET A 256 -2.25 -5.18 -0.65
C MET A 256 -1.89 -4.25 -1.83
N GLY A 257 -0.85 -3.45 -1.64
CA GLY A 257 -0.56 -2.32 -2.49
C GLY A 257 -0.88 -1.00 -1.78
N LEU A 258 -1.76 -0.18 -2.35
CA LEU A 258 -1.98 1.19 -1.97
C LEU A 258 -3.45 1.45 -1.65
N ALA A 259 -3.77 1.84 -0.42
CA ALA A 259 -5.03 2.46 -0.05
C ALA A 259 -4.91 3.98 -0.12
N ARG A 260 -5.95 4.61 -0.66
CA ARG A 260 -6.06 6.06 -0.81
C ARG A 260 -6.68 6.66 0.44
N HIS A 261 -6.47 7.96 0.66
CA HIS A 261 -7.19 8.70 1.69
C HIS A 261 -8.43 9.40 1.10
N HIS A 262 -9.46 9.60 1.90
CA HIS A 262 -10.49 10.56 1.57
C HIS A 262 -10.05 11.98 1.98
N PRO A 263 -10.71 13.05 1.49
CA PRO A 263 -10.36 14.41 1.84
C PRO A 263 -10.26 14.61 3.35
N PHE A 264 -9.22 15.29 3.81
CA PHE A 264 -8.99 15.60 5.21
C PHE A 264 -8.37 16.99 5.35
N GLY A 265 -8.63 17.63 6.48
CA GLY A 265 -8.20 18.99 6.75
C GLY A 265 -8.78 19.50 8.08
N PRO A 266 -8.85 20.83 8.27
CA PRO A 266 -9.43 21.42 9.48
C PRO A 266 -10.86 20.97 9.78
N GLU A 267 -11.65 20.70 8.74
CA GLU A 267 -13.06 20.31 8.83
C GLU A 267 -13.28 18.95 9.52
N ASN A 268 -12.29 18.08 9.51
CA ASN A 268 -12.33 16.77 10.18
C ASN A 268 -11.17 16.59 11.19
N ASP A 269 -10.63 17.70 11.68
CA ASP A 269 -9.52 17.72 12.65
C ASP A 269 -8.29 16.93 12.16
N TYR A 270 -8.01 17.01 10.85
CA TYR A 270 -6.90 16.29 10.19
C TYR A 270 -6.93 14.77 10.36
N SER A 271 -8.10 14.21 10.63
CA SER A 271 -8.27 12.76 10.72
C SER A 271 -8.18 12.12 9.34
N ILE A 272 -7.19 11.27 9.14
CA ILE A 272 -7.00 10.58 7.86
C ILE A 272 -7.76 9.25 7.90
N ALA A 273 -8.67 9.06 6.96
CA ALA A 273 -9.29 7.77 6.71
C ALA A 273 -8.88 7.24 5.33
N TYR A 274 -8.66 5.93 5.25
CA TYR A 274 -8.20 5.26 4.06
C TYR A 274 -9.24 4.30 3.51
N TYR A 275 -9.20 4.07 2.20
CA TYR A 275 -10.03 3.09 1.53
C TYR A 275 -9.22 2.28 0.51
N ALA A 276 -9.49 0.99 0.44
CA ALA A 276 -8.79 0.09 -0.46
C ALA A 276 -9.17 0.34 -1.93
N PRO A 277 -8.33 -0.06 -2.89
CA PRO A 277 -8.62 0.06 -4.31
C PRO A 277 -9.57 -1.06 -4.78
N GLN A 278 -10.85 -1.02 -4.34
CA GLN A 278 -11.86 -1.96 -4.82
C GLN A 278 -12.02 -1.87 -6.35
N PRO A 279 -12.35 -3.00 -7.01
CA PRO A 279 -12.59 -4.33 -6.45
C PRO A 279 -11.32 -5.18 -6.25
N ARG A 280 -10.13 -4.65 -6.52
CA ARG A 280 -8.85 -5.37 -6.50
C ARG A 280 -8.34 -5.69 -5.10
N ALA A 281 -8.74 -4.93 -4.11
CA ALA A 281 -8.47 -5.20 -2.70
C ALA A 281 -9.64 -4.67 -1.85
N VAL A 282 -9.90 -5.35 -0.74
CA VAL A 282 -10.92 -4.96 0.23
C VAL A 282 -10.28 -4.89 1.61
N LEU A 283 -10.56 -3.82 2.34
CA LEU A 283 -10.20 -3.66 3.76
C LEU A 283 -11.46 -3.75 4.61
N ARG A 284 -11.39 -4.56 5.65
CA ARG A 284 -12.42 -4.64 6.69
C ARG A 284 -11.79 -4.33 8.05
N VAL A 285 -12.55 -3.71 8.91
CA VAL A 285 -12.19 -3.60 10.33
C VAL A 285 -13.08 -4.57 11.09
N ILE A 286 -12.48 -5.60 11.65
CA ILE A 286 -13.21 -6.73 12.25
C ILE A 286 -12.92 -6.88 13.72
N ASN A 287 -13.86 -7.50 14.44
CA ASN A 287 -13.61 -8.04 15.75
C ASN A 287 -12.91 -9.41 15.59
N PRO A 288 -11.66 -9.57 16.06
CA PRO A 288 -10.90 -10.80 15.82
C PRO A 288 -11.49 -12.05 16.50
N ASN A 289 -12.36 -11.88 17.49
CA ASN A 289 -13.00 -13.00 18.20
C ASN A 289 -14.23 -13.53 17.44
N SER A 290 -14.99 -12.64 16.80
CA SER A 290 -16.21 -13.01 16.06
C SER A 290 -16.04 -13.05 14.55
N ASN A 291 -14.94 -12.54 14.01
CA ASN A 291 -14.70 -12.33 12.57
C ASN A 291 -15.74 -11.42 11.89
N GLN A 292 -16.55 -10.72 12.68
CA GLN A 292 -17.56 -9.81 12.16
C GLN A 292 -16.99 -8.40 11.99
N THR A 293 -17.43 -7.70 10.96
CA THR A 293 -17.13 -6.28 10.78
C THR A 293 -17.68 -5.51 11.98
N VAL A 294 -16.85 -4.64 12.56
CA VAL A 294 -17.27 -3.79 13.70
C VAL A 294 -18.21 -2.69 13.24
N GLU A 295 -18.97 -2.13 14.16
CA GLU A 295 -19.80 -0.95 13.88
C GLU A 295 -18.93 0.27 13.54
N TYR A 296 -19.52 1.27 12.89
CA TYR A 296 -18.84 2.54 12.65
C TYR A 296 -18.39 3.18 13.97
N ASP A 297 -17.28 3.91 13.92
CA ASP A 297 -16.63 4.54 15.06
C ASP A 297 -16.19 3.56 16.18
N THR A 298 -15.98 2.29 15.79
CA THR A 298 -15.47 1.24 16.67
C THR A 298 -14.10 0.77 16.20
N TRP A 299 -13.19 0.56 17.13
CA TRP A 299 -11.87 -0.02 16.88
C TRP A 299 -11.97 -1.52 16.62
N GLY A 300 -11.18 -2.00 15.71
CA GLY A 300 -11.01 -3.41 15.40
C GLY A 300 -9.72 -3.66 14.67
N ARG A 301 -9.52 -4.89 14.30
CA ARG A 301 -8.34 -5.33 13.56
C ARG A 301 -8.54 -5.25 12.06
N VAL A 302 -7.52 -4.84 11.35
CA VAL A 302 -7.58 -4.76 9.88
C VAL A 302 -7.50 -6.16 9.29
N GLU A 303 -8.50 -6.51 8.49
CA GLU A 303 -8.52 -7.69 7.63
C GLU A 303 -8.43 -7.24 6.17
N LEU A 304 -7.51 -7.83 5.44
CA LEU A 304 -7.22 -7.51 4.05
C LEU A 304 -7.57 -8.69 3.16
N THR A 305 -8.27 -8.43 2.05
CA THR A 305 -8.43 -9.40 0.96
C THR A 305 -7.86 -8.81 -0.33
N THR A 306 -6.95 -9.53 -0.96
CA THR A 306 -6.40 -9.15 -2.28
C THR A 306 -7.02 -10.02 -3.36
N LEU A 307 -7.60 -9.38 -4.38
CA LEU A 307 -8.41 -9.97 -5.44
C LEU A 307 -7.81 -9.62 -6.81
N THR A 308 -6.67 -10.22 -7.16
CA THR A 308 -6.06 -10.00 -8.48
C THR A 308 -5.74 -11.32 -9.17
N LYS A 309 -5.57 -11.28 -10.50
CA LYS A 309 -5.17 -12.46 -11.28
C LYS A 309 -3.75 -12.92 -10.96
N GLU A 310 -2.91 -12.02 -10.49
CA GLU A 310 -1.54 -12.35 -10.07
C GLU A 310 -1.48 -12.95 -8.68
N PHE A 311 -2.38 -12.50 -7.79
CA PHE A 311 -2.34 -12.90 -6.39
C PHE A 311 -3.73 -12.87 -5.76
N PHE A 312 -4.17 -14.01 -5.24
CA PHE A 312 -5.38 -14.15 -4.44
C PHE A 312 -5.00 -14.40 -3.00
N MET A 313 -5.42 -13.53 -2.10
CA MET A 313 -5.16 -13.64 -0.67
C MET A 313 -6.43 -13.27 0.11
N PRO A 314 -7.27 -14.25 0.43
CA PRO A 314 -8.49 -14.00 1.20
C PRO A 314 -8.19 -13.78 2.67
N ARG A 315 -8.87 -12.83 3.29
CA ARG A 315 -8.99 -12.68 4.73
C ARG A 315 -7.66 -12.68 5.51
N PHE A 316 -6.67 -11.98 5.02
CA PHE A 316 -5.40 -11.82 5.71
C PHE A 316 -5.58 -10.89 6.91
N LEU A 317 -5.29 -11.38 8.11
CA LEU A 317 -5.41 -10.59 9.33
C LEU A 317 -4.11 -9.81 9.58
N GLU A 318 -4.16 -8.50 9.35
CA GLU A 318 -3.02 -7.61 9.59
C GLU A 318 -2.77 -7.45 11.10
N ARG A 319 -1.59 -6.92 11.45
CA ARG A 319 -1.28 -6.55 12.83
C ARG A 319 -1.87 -5.21 13.22
N ASP A 320 -2.25 -4.42 12.24
CA ASP A 320 -2.75 -3.07 12.40
C ASP A 320 -4.17 -3.08 12.99
N GLU A 321 -4.43 -2.13 13.87
CA GLU A 321 -5.75 -1.80 14.35
C GLU A 321 -6.22 -0.50 13.70
N ALA A 322 -7.50 -0.40 13.42
CA ALA A 322 -8.10 0.77 12.82
C ALA A 322 -9.46 1.10 13.43
N LEU A 323 -9.83 2.36 13.37
CA LEU A 323 -11.17 2.83 13.68
C LEU A 323 -11.99 2.80 12.39
N ARG A 324 -13.09 2.00 12.37
CA ARG A 324 -13.99 1.98 11.21
C ARG A 324 -14.73 3.31 11.09
N LYS A 325 -14.59 3.99 9.96
CA LYS A 325 -15.28 5.25 9.68
C LYS A 325 -16.39 5.05 8.64
N LYS A 326 -17.44 5.89 8.74
CA LYS A 326 -18.40 5.97 7.66
C LYS A 326 -17.72 6.51 6.41
N PRO A 327 -18.06 5.97 5.23
CA PRO A 327 -17.60 6.55 3.98
C PRO A 327 -18.14 7.98 3.83
N TRP A 328 -17.39 8.86 3.18
CA TRP A 328 -17.92 10.19 2.86
C TRP A 328 -18.89 10.11 1.67
N SER A 329 -19.71 11.16 1.50
CA SER A 329 -20.82 11.15 0.53
C SER A 329 -20.44 10.86 -0.92
N GLU A 330 -19.19 11.10 -1.28
CA GLU A 330 -18.67 10.90 -2.64
C GLU A 330 -17.78 9.64 -2.74
N ALA A 331 -17.68 8.87 -1.67
CA ALA A 331 -16.90 7.63 -1.70
C ALA A 331 -17.38 6.72 -2.84
N PRO A 332 -16.47 6.11 -3.60
CA PRO A 332 -16.86 5.23 -4.70
C PRO A 332 -17.45 3.90 -4.20
N TRP A 333 -17.12 3.51 -2.99
CA TRP A 333 -17.60 2.28 -2.32
C TRP A 333 -17.68 2.46 -0.80
N ASP A 334 -18.34 1.53 -0.13
CA ASP A 334 -18.57 1.51 1.31
C ASP A 334 -17.60 0.58 2.05
#